data_7951254fb948526fc152c09964c8a3d3
#
_entry.id   7951254fb948526fc152c09964c8a3d3
#
_cell.length_a   1.000
_cell.length_b   1.000
_cell.length_c   1.000
_cell.angle_alpha   90.00
_cell.angle_beta   90.00
_cell.angle_gamma   90.00
#
_symmetry.space_group_name_H-M   'P 1'
#
loop_
_entity.id
_entity.type
_entity.pdbx_description
1 polymer ?
#
loop_
_entity_poly.entity_id
_entity_poly.type
_entity_poly.pdbx_seq_one_letter_code
_entity_poly.pdbx_strand_id
1 'polypeptide(L)' 'MEIAKGQRVTGEDRAKLTEELREQYEGGASIRDLASKTGRSYGFVHRLLVDSGVTLRGR' A
#
# COMPACT_ATOMS: atom_id res chain seq x y z
N MET A 1 16.46 -18.68 3.21
CA MET A 1 16.52 -18.12 3.02
C MET A 1 16.37 -17.32 3.05
N GLU A 2 16.34 -16.77 3.13
CA GLU A 2 16.11 -15.97 3.14
C GLU A 2 16.19 -15.20 2.50
N ILE A 3 15.61 -14.88 2.43
CA ILE A 3 15.51 -14.05 1.69
C ILE A 3 15.95 -12.92 2.08
N ALA A 4 16.46 -12.31 1.72
CA ALA A 4 16.99 -11.22 2.17
C ALA A 4 16.10 -10.23 2.22
N LYS A 5 16.21 -9.43 2.97
CA LYS A 5 15.42 -8.49 3.10
C LYS A 5 15.47 -7.55 2.13
N GLY A 6 14.85 -6.74 2.00
CA GLY A 6 14.87 -5.70 1.06
C GLY A 6 14.64 -6.18 -0.29
N GLN A 7 14.26 -7.36 -0.44
CA GLN A 7 14.12 -7.82 -1.62
C GLN A 7 12.96 -7.38 -2.29
N ARG A 8 12.54 -7.80 -3.33
CA ARG A 8 11.41 -7.36 -3.96
C ARG A 8 10.22 -7.88 -3.28
N VAL A 9 9.11 -7.24 -3.43
CA VAL A 9 7.88 -7.62 -2.79
C VAL A 9 7.31 -8.80 -3.51
N THR A 10 7.07 -9.88 -2.81
CA THR A 10 6.48 -11.04 -3.42
C THR A 10 4.98 -10.90 -3.41
N GLY A 11 4.30 -11.83 -3.97
CA GLY A 11 2.85 -11.79 -4.02
C GLY A 11 2.23 -11.72 -2.64
N GLU A 12 2.75 -12.49 -1.71
CA GLU A 12 2.24 -12.49 -0.37
C GLU A 12 2.50 -11.18 0.33
N ASP A 13 3.71 -10.69 0.21
CA ASP A 13 4.07 -9.43 0.83
C ASP A 13 3.24 -8.31 0.26
N ARG A 14 3.02 -8.36 -1.03
CA ARG A 14 2.23 -7.34 -1.67
C ARG A 14 0.80 -7.36 -1.17
N ALA A 15 0.25 -8.54 -0.99
CA ALA A 15 -1.11 -8.66 -0.50
C ALA A 15 -1.23 -8.10 0.91
N LYS A 16 -0.25 -8.39 1.77
CA LYS A 16 -0.29 -7.88 3.10
C LYS A 16 -0.16 -6.38 3.11
N LEU A 17 0.76 -5.86 2.32
CA LEU A 17 0.95 -4.43 2.25
C LEU A 17 -0.33 -3.76 1.76
N THR A 18 -0.96 -4.33 0.76
CA THR A 18 -2.18 -3.78 0.22
C THR A 18 -3.27 -3.74 1.27
N GLU A 19 -3.39 -4.81 2.03
CA GLU A 19 -4.38 -4.86 3.08
C GLU A 19 -4.15 -3.81 4.14
N GLU A 20 -2.91 -3.65 4.55
CA GLU A 20 -2.60 -2.66 5.55
C GLU A 20 -2.88 -1.26 5.05
N LEU A 21 -2.50 -0.97 3.83
CA LEU A 21 -2.74 0.34 3.28
C LEU A 21 -4.23 0.59 3.16
N ARG A 22 -4.95 -0.41 2.74
CA ARG A 22 -6.38 -0.29 2.57
C ARG A 22 -7.06 0.00 3.90
N GLU A 23 -6.68 -0.72 4.94
CA GLU A 23 -7.24 -0.50 6.25
C GLU A 23 -6.98 0.90 6.74
N GLN A 24 -5.77 1.36 6.57
CA GLN A 24 -5.44 2.70 7.04
C GLN A 24 -6.17 3.75 6.22
N TYR A 25 -6.28 3.52 4.94
CA TYR A 25 -6.98 4.47 4.09
C TYR A 25 -8.44 4.56 4.50
N GLU A 26 -9.06 3.43 4.76
CA GLU A 26 -10.45 3.40 5.16
C GLU A 26 -10.62 3.99 6.55
N GLY A 27 -9.57 3.98 7.33
CA GLY A 27 -9.59 4.57 8.65
C GLY A 27 -9.36 6.07 8.66
N GLY A 28 -9.11 6.65 7.50
CA GLY A 28 -8.94 8.10 7.43
C GLY A 28 -7.63 8.59 6.87
N ALA A 29 -6.66 7.72 6.65
CA ALA A 29 -5.38 8.17 6.15
C ALA A 29 -5.49 8.53 4.69
N SER A 30 -4.67 9.44 4.23
CA SER A 30 -4.66 9.80 2.83
C SER A 30 -3.59 9.02 2.12
N ILE A 31 -3.67 8.96 0.80
CA ILE A 31 -2.67 8.26 0.02
C ILE A 31 -1.30 8.88 0.27
N ARG A 32 -1.27 10.19 0.42
CA ARG A 32 -0.04 10.87 0.68
C ARG A 32 0.56 10.43 1.99
N ASP A 33 -0.28 10.30 3.02
CA ASP A 33 0.17 9.84 4.31
C ASP A 33 0.74 8.44 4.20
N LEU A 34 0.04 7.59 3.48
CA LEU A 34 0.46 6.21 3.34
C LEU A 34 1.78 6.12 2.59
N ALA A 35 1.92 6.93 1.57
CA ALA A 35 3.16 6.94 0.81
C ALA A 35 4.32 7.35 1.71
N SER A 36 4.08 8.34 2.52
CA SER A 36 5.11 8.82 3.43
C SER A 36 5.47 7.77 4.47
N LYS A 37 4.48 7.15 5.05
CA LYS A 37 4.71 6.16 6.07
C LYS A 37 5.43 4.94 5.55
N THR A 38 5.13 4.51 4.36
CA THR A 38 5.71 3.31 3.82
C THR A 38 6.99 3.57 3.04
N GLY A 39 7.29 4.81 2.80
CA GLY A 39 8.48 5.15 2.01
C GLY A 39 8.30 4.82 0.54
N ARG A 40 7.04 4.72 0.10
CA ARG A 40 6.78 4.40 -1.29
C ARG A 40 6.25 5.61 -2.00
N SER A 41 6.19 5.54 -3.33
CA SER A 41 5.71 6.68 -4.07
C SER A 41 4.19 6.76 -3.99
N TYR A 42 3.69 7.94 -4.22
CA TYR A 42 2.26 8.17 -4.23
C TYR A 42 1.60 7.28 -5.27
N GLY A 43 2.20 7.21 -6.46
CA GLY A 43 1.65 6.40 -7.52
C GLY A 43 1.56 4.93 -7.17
N PHE A 44 2.57 4.44 -6.45
CA PHE A 44 2.59 3.05 -6.07
C PHE A 44 1.43 2.75 -5.10
N VAL A 45 1.27 3.59 -4.11
CA VAL A 45 0.22 3.41 -3.12
C VAL A 45 -1.14 3.52 -3.78
N HIS A 46 -1.29 4.50 -4.65
CA HIS A 46 -2.55 4.70 -5.35
C HIS A 46 -2.90 3.44 -6.14
N ARG A 47 -1.94 2.88 -6.82
CA ARG A 47 -2.16 1.72 -7.62
C ARG A 47 -2.55 0.53 -6.76
N LEU A 48 -1.88 0.34 -5.64
CA LEU A 48 -2.22 -0.75 -4.76
C LEU A 48 -3.65 -0.62 -4.25
N LEU A 49 -4.05 0.58 -3.91
CA LEU A 49 -5.40 0.78 -3.41
C LEU A 49 -6.44 0.51 -4.49
N VAL A 50 -6.16 0.95 -5.68
CA VAL A 50 -7.08 0.71 -6.79
C VAL A 50 -7.19 -0.79 -7.04
N ASP A 51 -6.06 -1.48 -7.03
CA ASP A 51 -6.05 -2.91 -7.26
C ASP A 51 -6.77 -3.67 -6.16
N SER A 52 -6.80 -3.14 -4.97
CA SER A 52 -7.45 -3.81 -3.87
C SER A 52 -8.96 -3.66 -3.92
N GLY A 53 -9.44 -2.81 -4.80
CA GLY A 53 -10.87 -2.60 -4.92
C GLY A 53 -11.44 -1.59 -3.95
N VAL A 54 -10.60 -0.89 -3.21
CA VAL A 54 -11.10 0.08 -2.27
C VAL A 54 -11.62 1.28 -3.04
N THR A 55 -12.65 1.89 -2.52
CA THR A 55 -13.23 3.07 -3.16
C THR A 55 -12.41 4.29 -2.75
N LEU A 56 -11.81 4.95 -3.74
CA LEU A 56 -11.02 6.12 -3.42
C LEU A 56 -11.92 7.30 -3.15
N ARG A 57 -11.57 8.07 -2.11
CA ARG A 57 -12.35 9.25 -1.80
C ARG A 57 -11.90 10.31 -2.77
N GLY A 58 -12.60 10.96 -3.29
CA GLY A 58 -12.27 11.89 -4.22
C GLY A 58 -11.30 12.87 -3.85
N ARG A 59 -10.68 13.24 -3.91
CA ARG A 59 -9.85 14.07 -3.64
C ARG A 59 -9.76 14.63 -3.41
#